data_0a9faa1aadb85c20a532031a47a564af
#
_entry.id   0a9faa1aadb85c20a532031a47a564af
#
_cell.length_a   1.000
_cell.length_b   1.000
_cell.length_c   1.000
_cell.angle_alpha   90.00
_cell.angle_beta   90.00
_cell.angle_gamma   90.00
#
_symmetry.space_group_name_H-M   'P 1'
#
loop_
_entity.id
_entity.type
_entity.pdbx_description
1 polymer ?
#
loop_
_entity_poly.entity_id
_entity_poly.type
_entity_poly.pdbx_seq_one_letter_code
_entity_poly.pdbx_strand_id
1 'polypeptide(L)'
;MEYNKNIIDKLKSQIKFQINEFEYSQEIIDKMYKEYKKNNRLREAGTIIEIKDNKIIIELMCTKEVNRTNSIITLISKSIEYIKKKKMNYPNTKLFLFVSDVYAYWDQELPIFVIAKPKNKKGILIPDNTFKSHSNVNKISENWETTKVKCIKSLITFDKKKDVLFFIGGNTDTGRQNIREGLYKLSQGNKVLGLEVNKTKLPLKIEFAHNRDLSEFTEFKYLLNLPGNQPWSYRFKYLFLTKSVVINVDVRQKFGDTDYFNSTWINFFDIIFEPNIDYINLEYYWIESNQSYNDYQFKKLITNLELTYQYYNSNPNESIRMGKSGFEKVLNITDDLISESIFLLVHYYAKKINTFL
;
A
#
# COMPACT_ATOMS: atom_id res chain seq x y z
N MET A 1 -23.66 11.37 1.16
CA MET A 1 -23.82 10.64 2.44
C MET A 1 -23.83 9.12 2.29
N GLU A 2 -24.54 8.57 1.34
CA GLU A 2 -24.66 7.11 1.11
C GLU A 2 -23.34 6.42 0.75
N TYR A 3 -22.52 7.04 -0.07
CA TYR A 3 -21.22 6.52 -0.51
C TYR A 3 -20.21 6.38 0.66
N ASN A 4 -20.16 7.36 1.57
CA ASN A 4 -19.31 7.28 2.77
C ASN A 4 -19.71 6.14 3.71
N LYS A 5 -21.01 5.87 3.81
CA LYS A 5 -21.54 4.75 4.60
C LYS A 5 -21.06 3.41 4.06
N ASN A 6 -21.08 3.23 2.74
CA ASN A 6 -20.60 1.99 2.09
C ASN A 6 -19.10 1.75 2.34
N ILE A 7 -18.26 2.79 2.26
CA ILE A 7 -16.82 2.66 2.55
C ILE A 7 -16.61 2.25 4.02
N ILE A 8 -17.28 2.90 4.96
CA ILE A 8 -17.19 2.57 6.39
C ILE A 8 -17.64 1.13 6.64
N ASP A 9 -18.71 0.68 6.02
CA ASP A 9 -19.21 -0.68 6.20
C ASP A 9 -18.26 -1.74 5.59
N LYS A 10 -17.64 -1.46 4.43
CA LYS A 10 -16.56 -2.30 3.87
C LYS A 10 -15.36 -2.38 4.84
N LEU A 11 -14.91 -1.25 5.38
CA LEU A 11 -13.81 -1.20 6.34
C LEU A 11 -14.14 -1.91 7.65
N LYS A 12 -15.35 -1.73 8.20
CA LYS A 12 -15.80 -2.47 9.39
C LYS A 12 -15.80 -3.98 9.17
N SER A 13 -16.26 -4.44 8.02
CA SER A 13 -16.28 -5.86 7.67
C SER A 13 -14.88 -6.42 7.57
N GLN A 14 -13.96 -5.70 6.90
CA GLN A 14 -12.54 -6.08 6.83
C GLN A 14 -11.89 -6.15 8.20
N ILE A 15 -12.08 -5.12 9.03
CA ILE A 15 -11.52 -5.05 10.39
C ILE A 15 -12.00 -6.24 11.22
N LYS A 16 -13.32 -6.50 11.24
CA LYS A 16 -13.88 -7.64 11.99
C LYS A 16 -13.34 -8.97 11.48
N PHE A 17 -13.24 -9.14 10.16
CA PHE A 17 -12.70 -10.35 9.57
C PHE A 17 -11.25 -10.58 10.04
N GLN A 18 -10.37 -9.60 9.89
CA GLN A 18 -8.97 -9.71 10.27
C GLN A 18 -8.76 -9.99 11.77
N ILE A 19 -9.54 -9.35 12.63
CA ILE A 19 -9.45 -9.58 14.08
C ILE A 19 -9.95 -10.98 14.45
N ASN A 20 -10.99 -11.48 13.79
CA ASN A 20 -11.55 -12.80 14.06
C ASN A 20 -10.72 -13.96 13.47
N GLU A 21 -9.69 -13.68 12.66
CA GLU A 21 -8.74 -14.71 12.18
C GLU A 21 -7.83 -15.24 13.30
N PHE A 22 -7.79 -14.59 14.47
CA PHE A 22 -6.89 -14.92 15.58
C PHE A 22 -7.64 -15.48 16.78
N GLU A 23 -6.97 -16.38 17.48
CA GLU A 23 -7.29 -16.73 18.86
C GLU A 23 -6.63 -15.76 19.82
N TYR A 24 -7.28 -15.50 20.95
CA TYR A 24 -6.80 -14.60 21.97
C TYR A 24 -6.77 -15.35 23.31
N SER A 25 -5.62 -15.37 23.94
CA SER A 25 -5.38 -15.99 25.24
C SER A 25 -4.21 -15.32 25.95
N GLN A 26 -4.05 -15.56 27.25
CA GLN A 26 -2.85 -15.12 27.97
C GLN A 26 -1.57 -15.70 27.35
N GLU A 27 -1.61 -16.96 26.93
CA GLU A 27 -0.47 -17.63 26.29
C GLU A 27 -0.05 -16.92 24.99
N ILE A 28 -0.99 -16.50 24.15
CA ILE A 28 -0.74 -15.72 22.93
C ILE A 28 -0.10 -14.38 23.25
N ILE A 29 -0.58 -13.68 24.29
CA ILE A 29 -0.01 -12.40 24.73
C ILE A 29 1.44 -12.60 25.22
N ASP A 30 1.69 -13.59 26.05
CA ASP A 30 3.02 -13.90 26.58
C ASP A 30 3.98 -14.27 25.43
N LYS A 31 3.48 -15.01 24.45
CA LYS A 31 4.22 -15.36 23.23
C LYS A 31 4.56 -14.13 22.41
N MET A 32 3.63 -13.16 22.21
CA MET A 32 3.91 -11.90 21.54
C MET A 32 5.05 -11.13 22.24
N TYR A 33 5.00 -10.97 23.56
CA TYR A 33 6.08 -10.33 24.32
C TYR A 33 7.42 -11.02 24.14
N LYS A 34 7.43 -12.35 24.18
CA LYS A 34 8.63 -13.15 23.98
C LYS A 34 9.22 -12.96 22.59
N GLU A 35 8.36 -12.98 21.56
CA GLU A 35 8.78 -12.77 20.17
C GLU A 35 9.36 -11.37 19.95
N TYR A 36 8.72 -10.31 20.45
CA TYR A 36 9.22 -8.94 20.33
C TYR A 36 10.57 -8.72 21.02
N LYS A 37 10.87 -9.50 22.08
CA LYS A 37 12.17 -9.45 22.77
C LYS A 37 13.27 -10.29 22.10
N LYS A 38 12.93 -11.40 21.46
CA LYS A 38 13.89 -12.39 20.96
C LYS A 38 14.09 -12.36 19.46
N ASN A 39 13.04 -12.08 18.67
CA ASN A 39 13.10 -12.07 17.23
C ASN A 39 13.77 -10.78 16.73
N ASN A 40 14.91 -10.91 16.05
CA ASN A 40 15.67 -9.74 15.57
C ASN A 40 14.85 -8.85 14.62
N ARG A 41 14.02 -9.43 13.75
CA ARG A 41 13.17 -8.66 12.84
C ARG A 41 12.12 -7.84 13.58
N LEU A 42 11.45 -8.44 14.57
CA LEU A 42 10.50 -7.75 15.43
C LEU A 42 11.19 -6.68 16.28
N ARG A 43 12.43 -6.90 16.74
CA ARG A 43 13.21 -5.85 17.42
C ARG A 43 13.57 -4.67 16.52
N GLU A 44 13.82 -4.92 15.25
CA GLU A 44 14.17 -3.87 14.29
C GLU A 44 13.00 -2.97 13.90
N ALA A 45 11.80 -3.53 13.75
CA ALA A 45 10.62 -2.83 13.24
C ALA A 45 9.35 -2.98 14.09
N GLY A 46 9.42 -3.73 15.17
CA GLY A 46 8.29 -3.98 16.07
C GLY A 46 8.27 -3.02 17.26
N THR A 47 7.08 -2.58 17.63
CA THR A 47 6.85 -1.67 18.75
C THR A 47 5.65 -2.12 19.55
N ILE A 48 5.74 -2.07 20.87
CA ILE A 48 4.63 -2.32 21.78
C ILE A 48 4.21 -0.99 22.38
N ILE A 49 2.94 -0.64 22.21
CA ILE A 49 2.36 0.55 22.83
C ILE A 49 1.15 0.16 23.69
N GLU A 50 0.99 0.85 24.80
CA GLU A 50 -0.21 0.81 25.63
C GLU A 50 -1.02 2.08 25.39
N ILE A 51 -2.32 1.93 25.16
CA ILE A 51 -3.28 3.04 25.20
C ILE A 51 -3.99 2.95 26.54
N LYS A 52 -3.82 3.97 27.38
CA LYS A 52 -4.43 4.05 28.70
C LYS A 52 -4.89 5.47 28.96
N ASP A 53 -6.16 5.61 29.35
CA ASP A 53 -6.79 6.90 29.68
C ASP A 53 -6.59 7.96 28.58
N ASN A 54 -6.77 7.55 27.33
CA ASN A 54 -6.53 8.37 26.13
C ASN A 54 -5.09 8.87 25.97
N LYS A 55 -4.11 8.20 26.57
CA LYS A 55 -2.68 8.47 26.40
C LYS A 55 -2.00 7.26 25.80
N ILE A 56 -0.93 7.51 25.04
CA ILE A 56 -0.08 6.46 24.48
C ILE A 56 1.18 6.35 25.33
N ILE A 57 1.45 5.15 25.80
CA ILE A 57 2.67 4.77 26.51
C ILE A 57 3.44 3.80 25.62
N ILE A 58 4.70 4.09 25.37
CA ILE A 58 5.57 3.19 24.58
C ILE A 58 6.28 2.26 25.57
N GLU A 59 5.92 0.97 25.51
CA GLU A 59 6.56 -0.06 26.34
C GLU A 59 7.85 -0.60 25.69
N LEU A 60 7.84 -0.74 24.37
CA LEU A 60 9.00 -1.17 23.59
C LEU A 60 9.04 -0.40 22.29
N MET A 61 10.18 0.21 21.96
CA MET A 61 10.39 0.90 20.68
C MET A 61 11.30 0.10 19.77
N CYS A 62 10.96 0.03 18.49
CA CYS A 62 11.81 -0.58 17.47
C CYS A 62 13.15 0.14 17.33
N THR A 63 14.16 -0.57 16.82
CA THR A 63 15.53 -0.02 16.72
C THR A 63 15.85 0.62 15.36
N LYS A 64 15.16 0.24 14.27
CA LYS A 64 15.43 0.74 12.91
C LYS A 64 14.30 1.58 12.30
N GLU A 65 13.05 1.14 12.41
CA GLU A 65 11.91 1.79 11.74
C GLU A 65 11.25 2.90 12.60
N VAL A 66 12.03 3.60 13.40
CA VAL A 66 11.56 4.59 14.39
C VAL A 66 10.70 5.68 13.74
N ASN A 67 11.10 6.23 12.60
CA ASN A 67 10.37 7.31 11.94
C ASN A 67 8.99 6.86 11.43
N ARG A 68 8.89 5.66 10.85
CA ARG A 68 7.63 5.08 10.42
C ARG A 68 6.72 4.79 11.60
N THR A 69 7.28 4.21 12.65
CA THR A 69 6.56 3.94 13.89
C THR A 69 6.02 5.20 14.53
N ASN A 70 6.82 6.27 14.64
CA ASN A 70 6.37 7.56 15.14
C ASN A 70 5.24 8.16 14.30
N SER A 71 5.26 7.95 12.99
CA SER A 71 4.15 8.35 12.12
C SER A 71 2.86 7.58 12.43
N ILE A 72 2.93 6.27 12.65
CA ILE A 72 1.76 5.45 13.07
C ILE A 72 1.25 5.89 14.44
N ILE A 73 2.15 6.08 15.42
CA ILE A 73 1.80 6.58 16.76
C ILE A 73 1.08 7.94 16.64
N THR A 74 1.56 8.82 15.76
CA THR A 74 0.90 10.12 15.52
C THR A 74 -0.50 9.94 14.93
N LEU A 75 -0.72 8.99 14.02
CA LEU A 75 -2.05 8.70 13.48
C LEU A 75 -2.99 8.18 14.57
N ILE A 76 -2.50 7.31 15.46
CA ILE A 76 -3.27 6.82 16.62
C ILE A 76 -3.60 7.98 17.56
N SER A 77 -2.65 8.88 17.83
CA SER A 77 -2.89 10.07 18.67
C SER A 77 -3.96 10.98 18.07
N LYS A 78 -3.94 11.22 16.76
CA LYS A 78 -4.99 11.97 16.05
C LYS A 78 -6.35 11.28 16.17
N SER A 79 -6.38 9.95 16.10
CA SER A 79 -7.59 9.16 16.28
C SER A 79 -8.15 9.32 17.70
N ILE A 80 -7.31 9.31 18.73
CA ILE A 80 -7.71 9.56 20.12
C ILE A 80 -8.31 10.96 20.25
N GLU A 81 -7.66 11.99 19.70
CA GLU A 81 -8.19 13.36 19.74
C GLU A 81 -9.52 13.50 19.00
N TYR A 82 -9.67 12.84 17.85
CA TYR A 82 -10.91 12.83 17.09
C TYR A 82 -12.07 12.22 17.89
N ILE A 83 -11.84 11.10 18.58
CA ILE A 83 -12.83 10.42 19.40
C ILE A 83 -13.18 11.24 20.66
N LYS A 84 -12.18 11.90 21.28
CA LYS A 84 -12.43 12.83 22.40
C LYS A 84 -13.34 13.99 21.99
N LYS A 85 -13.18 14.57 20.80
CA LYS A 85 -14.07 15.61 20.27
C LYS A 85 -15.51 15.11 20.11
N LYS A 86 -15.69 13.82 19.82
CA LYS A 86 -17.01 13.17 19.77
C LYS A 86 -17.57 12.80 21.17
N LYS A 87 -16.88 13.17 22.25
CA LYS A 87 -17.22 12.84 23.64
C LYS A 87 -17.33 11.32 23.90
N MET A 88 -16.49 10.55 23.21
CA MET A 88 -16.38 9.10 23.38
C MET A 88 -15.03 8.76 24.00
N ASN A 89 -14.98 7.62 24.71
CA ASN A 89 -13.76 7.10 25.29
C ASN A 89 -13.04 6.19 24.28
N TYR A 90 -11.73 6.35 24.20
CA TYR A 90 -10.88 5.43 23.49
C TYR A 90 -10.61 4.19 24.38
N PRO A 91 -10.63 2.97 23.84
CA PRO A 91 -10.43 1.79 24.68
C PRO A 91 -8.99 1.72 25.20
N ASN A 92 -8.84 1.38 26.47
CA ASN A 92 -7.54 1.01 27.03
C ASN A 92 -7.15 -0.33 26.46
N THR A 93 -5.94 -0.47 25.91
CA THR A 93 -5.45 -1.72 25.34
C THR A 93 -3.98 -1.64 25.00
N LYS A 94 -3.36 -2.77 24.66
CA LYS A 94 -1.99 -2.85 24.14
C LYS A 94 -1.99 -3.24 22.67
N LEU A 95 -1.16 -2.57 21.87
CA LEU A 95 -1.01 -2.85 20.45
C LEU A 95 0.41 -3.34 20.16
N PHE A 96 0.51 -4.42 19.43
CA PHE A 96 1.76 -5.01 18.96
C PHE A 96 1.93 -4.64 17.48
N LEU A 97 2.72 -3.60 17.20
CA LEU A 97 2.91 -3.02 15.89
C LEU A 97 4.16 -3.60 15.21
N PHE A 98 4.07 -3.88 13.91
CA PHE A 98 5.22 -4.16 13.06
C PHE A 98 5.17 -3.27 11.82
N VAL A 99 6.05 -2.26 11.77
CA VAL A 99 6.03 -1.19 10.77
C VAL A 99 7.21 -1.33 9.81
N SER A 100 7.17 -2.35 8.96
CA SER A 100 8.21 -2.59 7.96
C SER A 100 7.61 -2.80 6.57
N ASP A 101 8.43 -2.53 5.54
CA ASP A 101 8.09 -2.90 4.15
C ASP A 101 8.06 -4.42 3.96
N VAL A 102 8.79 -5.14 4.80
CA VAL A 102 8.91 -6.60 4.71
C VAL A 102 7.89 -7.24 5.62
N TYR A 103 7.08 -8.13 5.07
CA TYR A 103 6.26 -9.01 5.89
C TYR A 103 7.18 -9.98 6.62
N ALA A 104 7.25 -9.87 7.96
CA ALA A 104 8.21 -10.64 8.73
C ALA A 104 7.77 -12.09 8.91
N TYR A 105 8.77 -12.93 9.11
CA TYR A 105 8.61 -14.34 9.43
C TYR A 105 8.34 -14.50 10.94
N TRP A 106 7.18 -13.98 11.40
CA TRP A 106 6.70 -14.31 12.75
C TRP A 106 5.69 -15.43 12.68
N ASP A 107 5.33 -15.93 13.84
CA ASP A 107 4.24 -16.90 13.96
C ASP A 107 2.93 -16.25 13.48
N GLN A 108 2.32 -16.84 12.47
CA GLN A 108 1.11 -16.35 11.84
C GLN A 108 -0.13 -16.36 12.76
N GLU A 109 -0.04 -17.02 13.91
CA GLU A 109 -1.13 -17.03 14.90
C GLU A 109 -1.11 -15.80 15.83
N LEU A 110 -0.07 -14.95 15.74
CA LEU A 110 0.04 -13.77 16.57
C LEU A 110 -0.74 -12.58 15.98
N PRO A 111 -1.63 -11.92 16.74
CA PRO A 111 -2.44 -10.78 16.29
C PRO A 111 -1.63 -9.48 16.24
N ILE A 112 -0.68 -9.41 15.29
CA ILE A 112 0.23 -8.29 15.09
C ILE A 112 -0.35 -7.32 14.06
N PHE A 113 -0.26 -6.01 14.35
CA PHE A 113 -0.64 -4.94 13.44
C PHE A 113 0.45 -4.68 12.41
N VAL A 114 0.09 -4.67 11.14
CA VAL A 114 1.00 -4.50 10.00
C VAL A 114 0.49 -3.45 9.02
N ILE A 115 1.39 -2.79 8.29
CA ILE A 115 1.03 -1.78 7.29
C ILE A 115 0.69 -2.37 5.92
N ALA A 116 1.20 -3.56 5.63
CA ALA A 116 0.90 -4.31 4.41
C ALA A 116 1.14 -5.80 4.66
N LYS A 117 0.41 -6.65 3.93
CA LYS A 117 0.57 -8.11 3.99
C LYS A 117 0.13 -8.78 2.69
N PRO A 118 0.58 -10.02 2.40
CA PRO A 118 -0.08 -10.87 1.43
C PRO A 118 -1.52 -11.16 1.85
N LYS A 119 -2.46 -11.15 0.91
CA LYS A 119 -3.89 -11.33 1.19
C LYS A 119 -4.19 -12.67 1.87
N ASN A 120 -3.43 -13.71 1.54
CA ASN A 120 -3.57 -15.06 2.09
C ASN A 120 -2.82 -15.27 3.43
N LYS A 121 -2.26 -14.22 4.04
CA LYS A 121 -1.55 -14.31 5.31
C LYS A 121 -2.29 -13.54 6.40
N LYS A 122 -2.20 -14.04 7.64
CA LYS A 122 -2.77 -13.40 8.81
C LYS A 122 -1.97 -12.14 9.17
N GLY A 123 -2.59 -11.21 9.83
CA GLY A 123 -2.06 -9.91 10.25
C GLY A 123 -3.18 -8.88 10.28
N ILE A 124 -3.15 -7.96 11.20
CA ILE A 124 -4.15 -6.91 11.34
C ILE A 124 -3.65 -5.67 10.61
N LEU A 125 -4.24 -5.33 9.46
CA LEU A 125 -3.85 -4.14 8.71
C LEU A 125 -4.21 -2.87 9.46
N ILE A 126 -3.27 -1.93 9.52
CA ILE A 126 -3.45 -0.57 10.03
C ILE A 126 -3.14 0.43 8.91
N PRO A 127 -3.77 1.62 8.87
CA PRO A 127 -3.38 2.67 7.92
C PRO A 127 -1.88 2.95 7.99
N ASP A 128 -1.23 2.99 6.82
CA ASP A 128 0.23 3.11 6.76
C ASP A 128 0.75 4.50 7.16
N ASN A 129 2.03 4.57 7.45
CA ASN A 129 2.72 5.78 7.92
C ASN A 129 2.65 6.96 6.96
N THR A 130 2.42 6.73 5.66
CA THR A 130 2.44 7.80 4.65
C THR A 130 1.22 8.72 4.73
N PHE A 131 0.14 8.31 5.40
CA PHE A 131 -0.97 9.21 5.71
C PHE A 131 -0.56 10.36 6.65
N LYS A 132 0.42 10.14 7.53
CA LYS A 132 0.96 11.21 8.38
C LYS A 132 1.97 12.06 7.64
N SER A 133 2.92 11.43 6.98
CA SER A 133 3.94 12.11 6.21
C SER A 133 4.48 11.21 5.13
N HIS A 134 4.39 11.67 3.91
CA HIS A 134 5.13 11.11 2.80
C HIS A 134 6.44 11.92 2.71
N SER A 135 7.57 11.28 2.96
CA SER A 135 8.85 11.88 2.63
C SER A 135 8.96 11.85 1.11
N ASN A 136 8.44 12.88 0.47
CA ASN A 136 8.93 13.22 -0.85
C ASN A 136 10.42 13.47 -0.71
N VAL A 137 11.13 13.02 -1.64
CA VAL A 137 12.53 13.07 -1.83
C VAL A 137 13.13 14.47 -1.70
N ASN A 138 12.33 15.50 -1.77
CA ASN A 138 12.73 16.89 -1.51
C ASN A 138 12.79 17.27 -0.03
N LYS A 139 12.81 16.30 0.90
CA LYS A 139 12.88 16.53 2.36
C LYS A 139 11.67 17.28 2.96
N ILE A 140 10.67 17.63 2.17
CA ILE A 140 9.43 18.23 2.67
C ILE A 140 8.48 17.09 3.01
N SER A 141 8.28 16.86 4.29
CA SER A 141 7.30 15.91 4.80
C SER A 141 5.90 16.45 4.56
N GLU A 142 5.21 15.94 3.56
CA GLU A 142 3.82 16.30 3.28
C GLU A 142 2.87 15.28 3.88
N ASN A 143 1.79 15.75 4.50
CA ASN A 143 0.71 14.89 4.96
C ASN A 143 -0.27 14.58 3.82
N TRP A 144 -1.14 13.60 4.07
CA TRP A 144 -2.14 13.13 3.11
C TRP A 144 -3.02 14.26 2.54
N GLU A 145 -3.56 15.13 3.41
CA GLU A 145 -4.46 16.21 2.99
C GLU A 145 -3.74 17.27 2.16
N THR A 146 -2.51 17.63 2.53
CA THR A 146 -1.70 18.57 1.73
C THR A 146 -1.41 18.01 0.35
N THR A 147 -1.02 16.75 0.24
CA THR A 147 -0.77 16.07 -1.05
C THR A 147 -2.05 16.03 -1.88
N LYS A 148 -3.18 15.69 -1.26
CA LYS A 148 -4.50 15.69 -1.91
C LYS A 148 -4.84 17.05 -2.53
N VAL A 149 -4.71 18.12 -1.74
CA VAL A 149 -4.98 19.49 -2.20
C VAL A 149 -4.06 19.89 -3.35
N LYS A 150 -2.77 19.56 -3.29
CA LYS A 150 -1.83 19.85 -4.38
C LYS A 150 -2.22 19.12 -5.66
N CYS A 151 -2.46 17.80 -5.58
CA CYS A 151 -2.89 17.02 -6.74
C CYS A 151 -4.17 17.60 -7.36
N ILE A 152 -5.17 17.93 -6.54
CA ILE A 152 -6.44 18.51 -7.02
C ILE A 152 -6.21 19.84 -7.76
N LYS A 153 -5.36 20.72 -7.22
CA LYS A 153 -5.02 22.00 -7.86
C LYS A 153 -4.27 21.85 -9.18
N SER A 154 -3.54 20.75 -9.36
CA SER A 154 -2.75 20.47 -10.56
C SER A 154 -3.51 19.62 -11.59
N LEU A 155 -4.78 19.28 -11.34
CA LEU A 155 -5.56 18.48 -12.28
C LEU A 155 -5.75 19.20 -13.60
N ILE A 156 -5.49 18.47 -14.68
CA ILE A 156 -5.82 18.87 -16.04
C ILE A 156 -6.82 17.88 -16.65
N THR A 157 -7.52 18.29 -17.71
CA THR A 157 -8.45 17.41 -18.42
C THR A 157 -7.71 16.26 -19.10
N PHE A 158 -8.35 15.12 -19.24
CA PHE A 158 -7.70 13.88 -19.72
C PHE A 158 -7.08 14.03 -21.12
N ASP A 159 -7.73 14.79 -21.99
CA ASP A 159 -7.28 15.11 -23.36
C ASP A 159 -5.97 15.90 -23.40
N LYS A 160 -5.73 16.74 -22.39
CA LYS A 160 -4.49 17.53 -22.25
C LYS A 160 -3.34 16.78 -21.62
N LYS A 161 -3.59 15.60 -21.06
CA LYS A 161 -2.54 14.78 -20.46
C LYS A 161 -1.64 14.18 -21.54
N LYS A 162 -0.36 14.00 -21.15
CA LYS A 162 0.64 13.32 -21.99
C LYS A 162 0.25 11.85 -22.17
N ASP A 163 0.25 11.40 -23.41
CA ASP A 163 -0.13 10.04 -23.80
C ASP A 163 1.04 9.09 -23.65
N VAL A 164 1.39 8.76 -22.43
CA VAL A 164 2.49 7.85 -22.08
C VAL A 164 2.13 7.01 -20.86
N LEU A 165 2.73 5.82 -20.77
CA LEU A 165 2.75 5.01 -19.56
C LEU A 165 3.92 5.48 -18.69
N PHE A 166 3.60 6.15 -17.61
CA PHE A 166 4.56 6.82 -16.76
C PHE A 166 4.81 6.10 -15.45
N PHE A 167 6.07 5.99 -15.08
CA PHE A 167 6.52 5.60 -13.75
C PHE A 167 7.75 6.42 -13.35
N ILE A 168 7.79 6.82 -12.10
CA ILE A 168 9.00 7.33 -11.46
C ILE A 168 9.14 6.75 -10.06
N GLY A 169 10.35 6.41 -9.67
CA GLY A 169 10.66 5.88 -8.34
C GLY A 169 12.12 5.46 -8.22
N GLY A 170 12.50 4.98 -7.03
CA GLY A 170 13.82 4.41 -6.82
C GLY A 170 14.02 3.13 -7.63
N ASN A 171 15.24 2.86 -8.03
CA ASN A 171 15.63 1.54 -8.53
C ASN A 171 15.81 0.59 -7.34
N THR A 172 14.66 0.24 -6.72
CA THR A 172 14.62 -0.64 -5.54
C THR A 172 14.31 -2.09 -5.90
N ASP A 173 14.20 -2.36 -7.19
CA ASP A 173 13.99 -3.71 -7.73
C ASP A 173 15.32 -4.47 -7.66
N THR A 174 15.68 -4.88 -6.44
CA THR A 174 16.95 -5.49 -6.11
C THR A 174 17.08 -6.90 -6.71
N GLY A 175 17.16 -6.98 -8.04
CA GLY A 175 17.52 -8.21 -8.76
C GLY A 175 16.51 -9.35 -8.70
N ARG A 176 15.41 -9.20 -7.99
CA ARG A 176 14.42 -10.27 -7.81
C ARG A 176 13.36 -10.28 -8.91
N GLN A 177 12.95 -9.12 -9.39
CA GLN A 177 11.82 -9.01 -10.30
C GLN A 177 12.19 -8.41 -11.65
N ASN A 178 13.26 -7.63 -11.71
CA ASN A 178 13.78 -6.92 -12.88
C ASN A 178 12.74 -6.10 -13.68
N ILE A 179 11.54 -5.87 -13.09
CA ILE A 179 10.44 -5.19 -13.78
C ILE A 179 10.79 -3.73 -14.03
N ARG A 180 11.20 -3.01 -12.99
CA ARG A 180 11.54 -1.58 -13.09
C ARG A 180 12.73 -1.36 -14.01
N GLU A 181 13.80 -2.13 -13.83
CA GLU A 181 14.99 -2.05 -14.64
C GLU A 181 14.73 -2.45 -16.09
N GLY A 182 13.96 -3.53 -16.32
CA GLY A 182 13.58 -3.97 -17.66
C GLY A 182 12.75 -2.92 -18.39
N LEU A 183 11.71 -2.35 -17.73
CA LEU A 183 10.89 -1.27 -18.30
C LEU A 183 11.71 0.01 -18.53
N TYR A 184 12.64 0.35 -17.63
CA TYR A 184 13.54 1.49 -17.80
C TYR A 184 14.42 1.30 -19.03
N LYS A 185 15.12 0.16 -19.17
CA LYS A 185 15.94 -0.15 -20.35
C LYS A 185 15.13 -0.08 -21.64
N LEU A 186 13.91 -0.65 -21.65
CA LEU A 186 13.01 -0.53 -22.80
C LEU A 186 12.67 0.93 -23.10
N SER A 187 12.37 1.74 -22.08
CA SER A 187 12.04 3.17 -22.26
C SER A 187 13.20 4.00 -22.83
N GLN A 188 14.44 3.54 -22.66
CA GLN A 188 15.66 4.15 -23.23
C GLN A 188 16.02 3.60 -24.63
N GLY A 189 15.15 2.78 -25.24
CA GLY A 189 15.39 2.19 -26.55
C GLY A 189 16.30 0.96 -26.56
N ASN A 190 16.69 0.44 -25.38
CA ASN A 190 17.52 -0.75 -25.29
C ASN A 190 16.71 -2.04 -25.52
N LYS A 191 17.38 -3.05 -26.07
CA LYS A 191 16.81 -4.40 -26.15
C LYS A 191 16.78 -5.06 -24.77
N VAL A 192 15.64 -5.67 -24.43
CA VAL A 192 15.50 -6.50 -23.23
C VAL A 192 14.88 -7.83 -23.63
N LEU A 193 15.56 -8.93 -23.40
CA LEU A 193 15.08 -10.28 -23.72
C LEU A 193 14.62 -10.44 -25.19
N GLY A 194 15.26 -9.73 -26.12
CA GLY A 194 14.87 -9.69 -27.54
C GLY A 194 13.70 -8.77 -27.87
N LEU A 195 13.12 -8.09 -26.89
CA LEU A 195 12.13 -7.03 -27.10
C LEU A 195 12.83 -5.70 -27.41
N GLU A 196 12.29 -4.97 -28.37
CA GLU A 196 12.75 -3.63 -28.74
C GLU A 196 11.58 -2.64 -28.67
N VAL A 197 11.76 -1.47 -28.09
CA VAL A 197 10.70 -0.43 -27.99
C VAL A 197 10.15 -0.04 -29.36
N ASN A 198 11.00 0.03 -30.37
CA ASN A 198 10.55 0.35 -31.74
C ASN A 198 9.62 -0.71 -32.35
N LYS A 199 9.59 -1.91 -31.76
CA LYS A 199 8.65 -3.00 -32.13
C LYS A 199 7.48 -3.09 -31.19
N THR A 200 7.63 -2.63 -29.94
CA THR A 200 6.52 -2.45 -29.01
C THR A 200 5.96 -1.04 -29.22
N LYS A 201 4.69 -0.91 -29.52
CA LYS A 201 4.03 0.39 -29.67
C LYS A 201 3.70 1.03 -28.29
N LEU A 202 4.58 0.83 -27.30
CA LEU A 202 4.39 1.31 -25.94
C LEU A 202 5.10 2.65 -25.72
N PRO A 203 4.40 3.73 -25.49
CA PRO A 203 5.00 5.02 -25.15
C PRO A 203 5.42 5.03 -23.66
N LEU A 204 6.48 4.29 -23.35
CA LEU A 204 7.02 4.17 -21.99
C LEU A 204 7.84 5.40 -21.61
N LYS A 205 7.58 5.93 -20.40
CA LYS A 205 8.39 6.93 -19.75
C LYS A 205 8.69 6.50 -18.32
N ILE A 206 9.81 5.82 -18.14
CA ILE A 206 10.26 5.29 -16.85
C ILE A 206 11.44 6.12 -16.38
N GLU A 207 11.38 6.64 -15.18
CA GLU A 207 12.43 7.46 -14.60
C GLU A 207 12.89 6.88 -13.25
N PHE A 208 14.19 6.76 -13.05
CA PHE A 208 14.78 6.49 -11.75
C PHE A 208 15.19 7.81 -11.11
N ALA A 209 14.27 8.40 -10.40
CA ALA A 209 14.50 9.58 -9.60
C ALA A 209 13.65 9.51 -8.32
N HIS A 210 14.12 10.22 -7.32
CA HIS A 210 13.44 10.24 -6.04
C HIS A 210 12.71 11.58 -5.78
N ASN A 211 12.66 12.50 -6.74
CA ASN A 211 12.47 13.93 -6.48
C ASN A 211 11.34 14.58 -7.27
N ARG A 212 10.28 13.85 -7.68
CA ARG A 212 9.10 14.50 -8.25
C ARG A 212 7.97 14.65 -7.25
N ASP A 213 7.33 15.79 -7.29
CA ASP A 213 6.08 16.01 -6.58
C ASP A 213 4.98 15.11 -7.18
N LEU A 214 4.16 14.52 -6.32
CA LEU A 214 3.05 13.68 -6.77
C LEU A 214 2.03 14.44 -7.63
N SER A 215 1.93 15.76 -7.47
CA SER A 215 1.09 16.60 -8.31
C SER A 215 1.52 16.62 -9.79
N GLU A 216 2.80 16.38 -10.09
CA GLU A 216 3.29 16.29 -11.47
C GLU A 216 2.79 15.03 -12.21
N PHE A 217 2.36 13.99 -11.46
CA PHE A 217 1.77 12.80 -12.08
C PHE A 217 0.43 13.09 -12.75
N THR A 218 -0.23 14.21 -12.42
CA THR A 218 -1.47 14.65 -13.08
C THR A 218 -1.30 14.94 -14.56
N GLU A 219 -0.06 15.13 -15.03
CA GLU A 219 0.26 15.40 -16.43
C GLU A 219 0.15 14.17 -17.35
N PHE A 220 0.03 12.96 -16.82
CA PHE A 220 0.13 11.70 -17.59
C PHE A 220 -1.21 10.97 -17.63
N LYS A 221 -1.58 10.39 -18.79
CA LYS A 221 -2.82 9.62 -18.96
C LYS A 221 -2.78 8.30 -18.21
N TYR A 222 -1.64 7.59 -18.26
CA TYR A 222 -1.48 6.23 -17.74
C TYR A 222 -0.34 6.19 -16.71
N LEU A 223 -0.65 5.71 -15.52
CA LEU A 223 0.31 5.61 -14.42
C LEU A 223 0.55 4.16 -14.04
N LEU A 224 1.81 3.76 -14.05
CA LEU A 224 2.21 2.44 -13.60
C LEU A 224 2.43 2.43 -12.08
N ASN A 225 1.75 1.51 -11.39
CA ASN A 225 2.10 1.15 -10.02
C ASN A 225 2.97 -0.10 -10.06
N LEU A 226 4.28 0.09 -9.93
CA LEU A 226 5.26 -0.98 -9.91
C LEU A 226 5.65 -1.33 -8.47
N PRO A 227 5.90 -2.61 -8.19
CA PRO A 227 6.31 -3.07 -6.86
C PRO A 227 7.59 -2.38 -6.40
N GLY A 228 7.76 -2.24 -5.07
CA GLY A 228 8.97 -1.72 -4.43
C GLY A 228 9.95 -2.85 -4.07
N ASN A 229 10.59 -2.72 -2.91
CA ASN A 229 11.40 -3.79 -2.30
C ASN A 229 10.58 -5.06 -2.03
N GLN A 230 9.28 -4.90 -1.89
CA GLN A 230 8.29 -5.97 -1.74
C GLN A 230 7.21 -5.81 -2.83
N PRO A 231 6.36 -6.84 -3.07
CA PRO A 231 5.32 -6.82 -4.09
C PRO A 231 4.18 -5.81 -3.84
N TRP A 232 4.43 -4.73 -3.19
CA TRP A 232 3.46 -3.68 -2.92
C TRP A 232 4.08 -2.29 -2.97
N SER A 233 3.24 -1.26 -3.05
CA SER A 233 3.68 0.12 -3.01
C SER A 233 2.63 1.00 -2.34
N TYR A 234 3.02 1.72 -1.29
CA TYR A 234 2.17 2.73 -0.65
C TYR A 234 1.76 3.87 -1.61
N ARG A 235 2.44 3.98 -2.76
CA ARG A 235 2.12 4.96 -3.81
C ARG A 235 0.76 4.68 -4.44
N PHE A 236 0.28 3.45 -4.45
CA PHE A 236 -0.93 3.02 -5.13
C PHE A 236 -2.10 3.97 -4.89
N LYS A 237 -2.43 4.28 -3.63
CA LYS A 237 -3.50 5.20 -3.28
C LYS A 237 -3.32 6.63 -3.82
N TYR A 238 -2.06 7.10 -3.90
CA TYR A 238 -1.77 8.44 -4.38
C TYR A 238 -2.00 8.61 -5.88
N LEU A 239 -1.82 7.55 -6.67
CA LEU A 239 -2.00 7.58 -8.10
C LEU A 239 -3.45 7.91 -8.48
N PHE A 240 -4.42 7.52 -7.68
CA PHE A 240 -5.83 7.83 -7.91
C PHE A 240 -6.15 9.33 -7.77
N LEU A 241 -5.32 10.12 -7.05
CA LEU A 241 -5.51 11.57 -6.94
C LEU A 241 -5.32 12.31 -8.26
N THR A 242 -4.82 11.66 -9.28
CA THR A 242 -4.48 12.27 -10.56
C THR A 242 -5.60 12.22 -11.60
N LYS A 243 -6.67 11.47 -11.41
CA LYS A 243 -7.69 11.13 -12.42
C LYS A 243 -7.11 10.48 -13.68
N SER A 244 -5.98 9.79 -13.56
CA SER A 244 -5.36 9.04 -14.64
C SER A 244 -5.76 7.57 -14.54
N VAL A 245 -5.59 6.83 -15.63
CA VAL A 245 -5.72 5.37 -15.59
C VAL A 245 -4.54 4.80 -14.81
N VAL A 246 -4.82 4.10 -13.72
CA VAL A 246 -3.81 3.42 -12.91
C VAL A 246 -3.69 1.97 -13.36
N ILE A 247 -2.48 1.56 -13.72
CA ILE A 247 -2.16 0.18 -14.08
C ILE A 247 -1.28 -0.40 -12.98
N ASN A 248 -1.84 -1.31 -12.21
CA ASN A 248 -1.14 -2.00 -11.13
C ASN A 248 -0.49 -3.28 -11.65
N VAL A 249 0.81 -3.44 -11.42
CA VAL A 249 1.51 -4.71 -11.65
C VAL A 249 1.50 -5.49 -10.33
N ASP A 250 0.58 -6.45 -10.26
CA ASP A 250 0.37 -7.33 -9.10
C ASP A 250 1.39 -8.46 -9.13
N VAL A 251 2.47 -8.30 -8.36
CA VAL A 251 3.55 -9.27 -8.33
C VAL A 251 3.29 -10.36 -7.31
N ARG A 252 3.29 -11.60 -7.77
CA ARG A 252 3.21 -12.81 -6.98
C ARG A 252 4.55 -13.53 -7.03
N GLN A 253 5.13 -13.76 -5.86
CA GLN A 253 6.47 -14.35 -5.74
C GLN A 253 6.41 -15.74 -5.13
N LYS A 254 7.19 -16.67 -5.67
CA LYS A 254 7.44 -17.97 -5.06
C LYS A 254 8.93 -18.09 -4.72
N PHE A 255 9.22 -18.43 -3.47
CA PHE A 255 10.56 -18.69 -2.94
C PHE A 255 10.67 -20.14 -2.53
N GLY A 256 11.50 -20.93 -3.25
CA GLY A 256 11.63 -22.38 -3.03
C GLY A 256 10.28 -23.09 -3.08
N ASP A 257 10.04 -23.99 -2.15
CA ASP A 257 8.77 -24.74 -2.03
C ASP A 257 7.72 -24.03 -1.19
N THR A 258 8.02 -22.83 -0.70
CA THR A 258 7.09 -22.08 0.13
C THR A 258 6.15 -21.21 -0.72
N ASP A 259 4.85 -21.36 -0.54
CA ASP A 259 3.82 -20.50 -1.15
C ASP A 259 3.72 -19.11 -0.50
N TYR A 260 4.79 -18.65 0.15
CA TYR A 260 4.75 -17.51 1.07
C TYR A 260 4.24 -16.22 0.43
N PHE A 261 4.43 -16.06 -0.88
CA PHE A 261 4.10 -14.81 -1.58
C PHE A 261 3.26 -15.03 -2.85
N ASN A 262 2.67 -16.20 -3.03
CA ASN A 262 1.76 -16.45 -4.16
C ASN A 262 0.38 -15.80 -3.90
N SER A 263 0.39 -14.54 -3.55
CA SER A 263 -0.84 -13.79 -3.27
C SER A 263 -0.61 -12.30 -3.47
N THR A 264 -1.64 -11.61 -3.93
CA THR A 264 -1.71 -10.14 -3.97
C THR A 264 -1.39 -9.56 -2.61
N TRP A 265 -0.56 -8.54 -2.58
CA TRP A 265 -0.32 -7.76 -1.37
C TRP A 265 -1.37 -6.67 -1.22
N ILE A 266 -1.78 -6.43 0.02
CA ILE A 266 -2.82 -5.47 0.36
C ILE A 266 -2.40 -4.54 1.49
N ASN A 267 -2.88 -3.30 1.42
CA ASN A 267 -2.84 -2.28 2.46
C ASN A 267 -4.24 -2.05 3.02
N PHE A 268 -4.33 -1.27 4.10
CA PHE A 268 -5.59 -1.05 4.82
C PHE A 268 -6.73 -0.51 3.94
N PHE A 269 -6.47 0.46 3.07
CA PHE A 269 -7.50 1.09 2.22
C PHE A 269 -7.62 0.48 0.82
N ASP A 270 -6.83 -0.54 0.46
CA ASP A 270 -6.90 -1.12 -0.89
C ASP A 270 -8.26 -1.76 -1.19
N ILE A 271 -9.00 -2.18 -0.15
CA ILE A 271 -10.33 -2.79 -0.29
C ILE A 271 -11.38 -1.84 -0.89
N ILE A 272 -11.16 -0.54 -0.85
CA ILE A 272 -12.13 0.40 -1.45
C ILE A 272 -12.01 0.49 -2.97
N PHE A 273 -10.87 0.08 -3.53
CA PHE A 273 -10.63 0.10 -4.97
C PHE A 273 -10.91 -1.26 -5.59
N GLU A 274 -11.54 -1.25 -6.76
CA GLU A 274 -11.98 -2.46 -7.45
C GLU A 274 -11.25 -2.59 -8.81
N PRO A 275 -10.58 -3.75 -9.06
CA PRO A 275 -9.97 -4.02 -10.36
C PRO A 275 -10.99 -3.90 -11.50
N ASN A 276 -10.57 -3.40 -12.66
CA ASN A 276 -11.36 -3.16 -13.87
C ASN A 276 -12.47 -2.09 -13.73
N ILE A 277 -12.62 -1.50 -12.54
CA ILE A 277 -13.52 -0.36 -12.30
C ILE A 277 -12.71 0.91 -12.02
N ASP A 278 -11.76 0.83 -11.09
CA ASP A 278 -10.95 1.96 -10.62
C ASP A 278 -9.53 1.92 -11.16
N TYR A 279 -9.04 0.72 -11.49
CA TYR A 279 -7.69 0.49 -11.99
C TYR A 279 -7.62 -0.82 -12.78
N ILE A 280 -6.54 -0.98 -13.53
CA ILE A 280 -6.24 -2.20 -14.26
C ILE A 280 -5.25 -3.01 -13.43
N ASN A 281 -5.52 -4.29 -13.23
CA ASN A 281 -4.63 -5.19 -12.51
C ASN A 281 -3.98 -6.17 -13.47
N LEU A 282 -2.65 -6.10 -13.60
CA LEU A 282 -1.85 -7.02 -14.41
C LEU A 282 -1.06 -7.94 -13.49
N GLU A 283 -1.36 -9.22 -13.54
CA GLU A 283 -0.64 -10.22 -12.75
C GLU A 283 0.74 -10.50 -13.34
N TYR A 284 1.73 -10.55 -12.46
CA TYR A 284 3.10 -10.92 -12.77
C TYR A 284 3.58 -11.97 -11.79
N TYR A 285 4.01 -13.11 -12.31
CA TYR A 285 4.50 -14.22 -11.51
C TYR A 285 6.02 -14.28 -11.58
N TRP A 286 6.65 -14.37 -10.42
CA TRP A 286 8.10 -14.51 -10.29
C TRP A 286 8.43 -15.72 -9.42
N ILE A 287 9.36 -16.55 -9.89
CA ILE A 287 9.81 -17.75 -9.19
C ILE A 287 11.31 -17.64 -8.96
N GLU A 288 11.75 -17.80 -7.71
CA GLU A 288 13.16 -17.81 -7.38
C GLU A 288 13.88 -18.94 -8.14
N SER A 289 15.06 -18.62 -8.65
CA SER A 289 15.91 -19.57 -9.39
C SER A 289 15.32 -20.15 -10.69
N ASN A 290 14.25 -19.54 -11.24
CA ASN A 290 13.68 -19.93 -12.53
C ASN A 290 13.73 -18.78 -13.55
N GLN A 291 14.94 -18.48 -14.06
CA GLN A 291 15.15 -17.33 -14.94
C GLN A 291 14.35 -17.44 -16.23
N SER A 292 14.27 -18.59 -16.86
CA SER A 292 13.53 -18.78 -18.13
C SER A 292 12.03 -18.52 -17.96
N TYR A 293 11.44 -18.92 -16.84
CA TYR A 293 10.06 -18.62 -16.50
C TYR A 293 9.87 -17.12 -16.25
N ASN A 294 10.76 -16.50 -15.51
CA ASN A 294 10.71 -15.07 -15.21
C ASN A 294 10.84 -14.22 -16.48
N ASP A 295 11.71 -14.60 -17.40
CA ASP A 295 11.85 -13.97 -18.72
C ASP A 295 10.58 -14.08 -19.54
N TYR A 296 9.94 -15.25 -19.55
CA TYR A 296 8.63 -15.45 -20.17
C TYR A 296 7.57 -14.54 -19.57
N GLN A 297 7.50 -14.45 -18.23
CA GLN A 297 6.55 -13.59 -17.52
C GLN A 297 6.78 -12.10 -17.82
N PHE A 298 8.04 -11.67 -17.92
CA PHE A 298 8.35 -10.31 -18.32
C PHE A 298 7.86 -10.00 -19.74
N LYS A 299 8.10 -10.89 -20.71
CA LYS A 299 7.58 -10.73 -22.07
C LYS A 299 6.05 -10.66 -22.09
N LYS A 300 5.39 -11.54 -21.32
CA LYS A 300 3.92 -11.53 -21.16
C LYS A 300 3.43 -10.20 -20.56
N LEU A 301 4.13 -9.66 -19.56
CA LEU A 301 3.81 -8.34 -18.99
C LEU A 301 3.86 -7.24 -20.04
N ILE A 302 4.91 -7.21 -20.87
CA ILE A 302 5.04 -6.21 -21.95
C ILE A 302 3.89 -6.31 -22.94
N THR A 303 3.54 -7.53 -23.38
CA THR A 303 2.39 -7.77 -24.25
C THR A 303 1.08 -7.29 -23.62
N ASN A 304 0.86 -7.60 -22.35
CA ASN A 304 -0.33 -7.18 -21.63
C ASN A 304 -0.39 -5.65 -21.47
N LEU A 305 0.73 -5.00 -21.20
CA LEU A 305 0.82 -3.53 -21.15
C LEU A 305 0.48 -2.91 -22.51
N GLU A 306 0.98 -3.50 -23.61
CA GLU A 306 0.70 -3.03 -24.97
C GLU A 306 -0.79 -3.14 -25.31
N LEU A 307 -1.39 -4.30 -25.09
CA LEU A 307 -2.83 -4.53 -25.34
C LEU A 307 -3.69 -3.59 -24.46
N THR A 308 -3.32 -3.43 -23.21
CA THR A 308 -4.00 -2.53 -22.27
C THR A 308 -3.92 -1.09 -22.75
N TYR A 309 -2.73 -0.62 -23.09
CA TYR A 309 -2.54 0.74 -23.59
C TYR A 309 -3.35 0.98 -24.88
N GLN A 310 -3.26 0.08 -25.86
CA GLN A 310 -4.01 0.17 -27.12
C GLN A 310 -5.51 0.25 -26.89
N TYR A 311 -6.04 -0.61 -26.02
CA TYR A 311 -7.46 -0.63 -25.68
C TYR A 311 -7.90 0.70 -25.08
N TYR A 312 -7.25 1.15 -24.02
CA TYR A 312 -7.68 2.35 -23.30
C TYR A 312 -7.38 3.65 -24.08
N ASN A 313 -6.35 3.66 -24.91
CA ASN A 313 -6.08 4.78 -25.80
C ASN A 313 -7.12 4.89 -26.93
N SER A 314 -7.62 3.76 -27.42
CA SER A 314 -8.70 3.70 -28.42
C SER A 314 -10.10 3.93 -27.81
N ASN A 315 -10.23 3.85 -26.47
CA ASN A 315 -11.48 4.01 -25.74
C ASN A 315 -11.37 5.10 -24.66
N PRO A 316 -11.22 6.39 -25.02
CA PRO A 316 -10.95 7.46 -24.07
C PRO A 316 -12.05 7.66 -23.04
N ASN A 317 -13.31 7.36 -23.37
CA ASN A 317 -14.42 7.43 -22.41
C ASN A 317 -14.26 6.42 -21.27
N GLU A 318 -13.78 5.21 -21.55
CA GLU A 318 -13.50 4.20 -20.54
C GLU A 318 -12.32 4.63 -19.66
N SER A 319 -11.28 5.20 -20.26
CA SER A 319 -10.14 5.76 -19.55
C SER A 319 -10.56 6.87 -18.57
N ILE A 320 -11.39 7.79 -19.03
CA ILE A 320 -11.93 8.89 -18.22
C ILE A 320 -12.81 8.35 -17.09
N ARG A 321 -13.68 7.37 -17.39
CA ARG A 321 -14.57 6.73 -16.40
C ARG A 321 -13.75 6.07 -15.29
N MET A 322 -12.74 5.27 -15.64
CA MET A 322 -11.88 4.58 -14.69
C MET A 322 -11.10 5.57 -13.80
N GLY A 323 -10.43 6.54 -14.41
CA GLY A 323 -9.69 7.58 -13.68
C GLY A 323 -10.59 8.38 -12.74
N LYS A 324 -11.83 8.69 -13.16
CA LYS A 324 -12.83 9.36 -12.34
C LYS A 324 -13.28 8.49 -11.17
N SER A 325 -13.58 7.21 -11.41
CA SER A 325 -14.04 6.28 -10.38
C SER A 325 -13.02 6.13 -9.24
N GLY A 326 -11.76 5.86 -9.57
CA GLY A 326 -10.70 5.77 -8.57
C GLY A 326 -10.49 7.09 -7.81
N PHE A 327 -10.56 8.23 -8.52
CA PHE A 327 -10.44 9.54 -7.92
C PHE A 327 -11.57 9.86 -6.93
N GLU A 328 -12.82 9.56 -7.27
CA GLU A 328 -13.96 9.78 -6.38
C GLU A 328 -13.83 8.93 -5.10
N LYS A 329 -13.34 7.70 -5.22
CA LYS A 329 -13.09 6.84 -4.06
C LYS A 329 -11.96 7.37 -3.16
N VAL A 330 -10.84 7.77 -3.74
CA VAL A 330 -9.68 8.23 -2.95
C VAL A 330 -9.96 9.56 -2.24
N LEU A 331 -10.82 10.43 -2.78
CA LEU A 331 -11.22 11.67 -2.11
C LEU A 331 -11.94 11.43 -0.78
N ASN A 332 -12.61 10.30 -0.65
CA ASN A 332 -13.31 9.94 0.59
C ASN A 332 -12.36 9.47 1.70
N ILE A 333 -11.09 9.19 1.41
CA ILE A 333 -10.09 8.94 2.43
C ILE A 333 -9.69 10.30 3.04
N THR A 334 -10.42 10.71 4.07
CA THR A 334 -10.18 11.94 4.83
C THR A 334 -9.44 11.64 6.14
N ASP A 335 -8.83 12.64 6.76
CA ASP A 335 -8.21 12.52 8.09
C ASP A 335 -9.24 12.00 9.12
N ASP A 336 -10.51 12.38 9.00
CA ASP A 336 -11.60 11.88 9.85
C ASP A 336 -11.86 10.39 9.61
N LEU A 337 -11.94 9.95 8.34
CA LEU A 337 -12.11 8.53 8.02
C LEU A 337 -10.93 7.70 8.50
N ILE A 338 -9.70 8.19 8.35
CA ILE A 338 -8.49 7.53 8.85
C ILE A 338 -8.57 7.38 10.37
N SER A 339 -8.92 8.46 11.07
CA SER A 339 -9.04 8.49 12.53
C SER A 339 -10.15 7.56 13.05
N GLU A 340 -11.30 7.56 12.39
CA GLU A 340 -12.42 6.67 12.72
C GLU A 340 -12.06 5.20 12.46
N SER A 341 -11.38 4.92 11.36
CA SER A 341 -10.94 3.56 11.01
C SER A 341 -9.97 3.00 12.04
N ILE A 342 -9.00 3.81 12.49
CA ILE A 342 -8.07 3.42 13.55
C ILE A 342 -8.83 3.18 14.87
N PHE A 343 -9.76 4.05 15.22
CA PHE A 343 -10.59 3.83 16.40
C PHE A 343 -11.37 2.52 16.33
N LEU A 344 -12.05 2.25 15.21
CA LEU A 344 -12.81 1.02 15.03
C LEU A 344 -11.91 -0.21 15.14
N LEU A 345 -10.74 -0.15 14.52
CA LEU A 345 -9.73 -1.20 14.56
C LEU A 345 -9.31 -1.51 16.00
N VAL A 346 -8.90 -0.49 16.74
CA VAL A 346 -8.49 -0.62 18.15
C VAL A 346 -9.64 -1.05 19.03
N HIS A 347 -10.85 -0.54 18.81
CA HIS A 347 -12.04 -0.89 19.58
C HIS A 347 -12.43 -2.37 19.43
N TYR A 348 -12.45 -2.90 18.20
CA TYR A 348 -12.76 -4.32 17.98
C TYR A 348 -11.66 -5.23 18.51
N TYR A 349 -10.40 -4.84 18.34
CA TYR A 349 -9.27 -5.58 18.89
C TYR A 349 -9.29 -5.60 20.43
N ALA A 350 -9.50 -4.46 21.06
CA ALA A 350 -9.56 -4.34 22.52
C ALA A 350 -10.65 -5.24 23.13
N LYS A 351 -11.80 -5.38 22.47
CA LYS A 351 -12.87 -6.29 22.91
C LYS A 351 -12.45 -7.75 22.96
N LYS A 352 -11.45 -8.13 22.17
CA LYS A 352 -10.94 -9.51 22.13
C LYS A 352 -9.78 -9.73 23.09
N ILE A 353 -8.84 -8.80 23.16
CA ILE A 353 -7.59 -8.98 23.89
C ILE A 353 -7.69 -8.59 25.37
N ASN A 354 -8.53 -7.61 25.71
CA ASN A 354 -8.58 -7.09 27.09
C ASN A 354 -9.16 -8.05 28.13
N THR A 355 -9.77 -9.14 27.68
CA THR A 355 -10.16 -10.25 28.59
C THR A 355 -8.94 -10.97 29.18
N PHE A 356 -7.76 -10.73 28.60
CA PHE A 356 -6.50 -11.42 28.93
C PHE A 356 -5.38 -10.46 29.33
N LEU A 357 -5.57 -9.16 29.23
CA LEU A 357 -4.66 -8.11 29.67
C LEU A 357 -5.02 -7.61 31.06
#